data_88f64e633762957e9dbb8f7c23f8d6fb
#
_entry.id   88f64e633762957e9dbb8f7c23f8d6fb
#
_cell.length_a   1.000
_cell.length_b   1.000
_cell.length_c   1.000
_cell.angle_alpha   90.00
_cell.angle_beta   90.00
_cell.angle_gamma   90.00
#
_symmetry.space_group_name_H-M   'P 1'
#
loop_
_entity.id
_entity.type
_entity.pdbx_description
1 polymer ?
#
loop_
_entity_poly.entity_id
_entity_poly.type
_entity_poly.pdbx_seq_one_letter_code
_entity_poly.pdbx_strand_id
1 'polypeptide(L)'
;MNHQPTRNELTRREFLASVLATGQRPSRLQRHGRYTPESMRHPGKMLPAIASTVIDAFTQPGDLVIDPMCGIGTTLVEAIHLRRDAAGMEYERAFVDLTLNNLRHAHAQGATGRYQLACGDARTIATVYKELRGKAALVLTSPPYGSHTHGHIRSSRDNGGGKVLKRHHRYSTDRGNLAHQPLSGLLDGFGRILAGSALLLRPCGVVAVTVRPIRVKGELIDLPGMVIDTAARNGLILASRYAALLAGLRGGRLVNRTSFFQMLETRRARDRGLPACATAHEDLLLFHRAADLQGDR
;
A
#
# COMPACT_ATOMS: atom_id res chain seq x y z
N MET A 1 -20.95 18.72 25.98
CA MET A 1 -20.63 17.38 26.50
C MET A 1 -19.90 16.63 25.42
N ASN A 2 -18.57 16.55 25.52
CA ASN A 2 -17.74 15.79 24.58
C ASN A 2 -17.88 14.30 24.91
N HIS A 3 -18.67 13.59 24.13
CA HIS A 3 -18.75 12.15 24.19
C HIS A 3 -17.44 11.58 23.60
N GLN A 4 -16.48 11.21 24.46
CA GLN A 4 -15.35 10.38 24.04
C GLN A 4 -15.93 8.97 23.79
N PRO A 5 -15.72 8.38 22.60
CA PRO A 5 -16.17 7.02 22.34
C PRO A 5 -15.49 6.07 23.32
N THR A 6 -16.28 5.25 23.98
CA THR A 6 -15.77 4.24 24.93
C THR A 6 -14.95 3.20 24.19
N ARG A 7 -13.95 2.60 24.86
CA ARG A 7 -13.05 1.55 24.33
C ARG A 7 -13.80 0.43 23.58
N ASN A 8 -15.07 0.16 23.92
CA ASN A 8 -15.94 -0.83 23.30
C ASN A 8 -16.52 -0.41 21.93
N GLU A 9 -16.58 0.88 21.61
CA GLU A 9 -17.07 1.34 20.30
C GLU A 9 -15.97 1.33 19.23
N LEU A 10 -14.70 1.43 19.64
CA LEU A 10 -13.54 1.28 18.74
C LEU A 10 -13.33 -0.18 18.30
N THR A 11 -13.68 -1.16 19.15
CA THR A 11 -13.51 -2.60 18.86
C THR A 11 -14.56 -3.17 17.91
N ARG A 12 -15.67 -2.46 17.65
CA ARG A 12 -16.77 -2.96 16.79
C ARG A 12 -16.47 -2.97 15.28
N ARG A 13 -15.34 -2.41 14.84
CA ARG A 13 -14.96 -2.32 13.43
C ARG A 13 -13.66 -3.06 13.09
N GLU A 14 -13.00 -3.65 14.07
CA GLU A 14 -11.82 -4.47 13.80
C GLU A 14 -12.17 -5.71 12.99
N PHE A 15 -11.23 -6.12 12.13
CA PHE A 15 -11.40 -7.34 11.35
C PHE A 15 -11.50 -8.54 12.28
N LEU A 16 -12.63 -9.23 12.25
CA LEU A 16 -12.82 -10.45 13.05
C LEU A 16 -12.03 -11.65 12.51
N ALA A 17 -11.54 -11.58 11.27
CA ALA A 17 -10.79 -12.64 10.63
C ALA A 17 -9.46 -12.11 10.08
N SER A 18 -8.40 -12.89 10.22
CA SER A 18 -7.06 -12.56 9.70
C SER A 18 -6.93 -12.65 8.17
N VAL A 19 -7.99 -12.99 7.46
CA VAL A 19 -8.03 -13.07 5.99
C VAL A 19 -9.08 -12.12 5.44
N LEU A 20 -8.63 -11.17 4.60
CA LEU A 20 -9.48 -10.16 3.97
C LEU A 20 -9.74 -10.51 2.51
N ALA A 21 -10.99 -10.61 2.10
CA ALA A 21 -11.41 -11.02 0.77
C ALA A 21 -11.35 -9.86 -0.26
N THR A 22 -10.23 -9.14 -0.32
CA THR A 22 -10.06 -7.92 -1.13
C THR A 22 -9.93 -8.17 -2.63
N GLY A 23 -9.58 -9.39 -3.05
CA GLY A 23 -9.38 -9.79 -4.44
C GLY A 23 -10.61 -10.30 -5.16
N GLN A 24 -11.85 -10.11 -4.65
CA GLN A 24 -13.08 -10.65 -5.28
C GLN A 24 -13.31 -10.09 -6.68
N ARG A 25 -12.99 -8.83 -6.93
CA ARG A 25 -12.97 -8.21 -8.26
C ARG A 25 -11.51 -8.02 -8.70
N PRO A 26 -11.18 -8.25 -10.00
CA PRO A 26 -9.85 -7.94 -10.54
C PRO A 26 -9.49 -6.48 -10.36
N SER A 27 -8.19 -6.17 -10.17
CA SER A 27 -7.69 -4.80 -9.99
C SER A 27 -8.17 -3.83 -11.09
N ARG A 28 -8.23 -4.29 -12.36
CA ARG A 28 -8.75 -3.49 -13.48
C ARG A 28 -10.22 -3.08 -13.25
N LEU A 29 -11.06 -4.00 -12.78
CA LEU A 29 -12.47 -3.71 -12.51
C LEU A 29 -12.68 -2.85 -11.26
N GLN A 30 -11.81 -2.97 -10.27
CA GLN A 30 -11.86 -2.08 -9.09
C GLN A 30 -11.49 -0.65 -9.45
N ARG A 31 -10.67 -0.45 -10.49
CA ARG A 31 -10.20 0.87 -10.93
C ARG A 31 -11.04 1.48 -12.04
N HIS A 32 -11.79 0.67 -12.76
CA HIS A 32 -12.61 1.13 -13.90
C HIS A 32 -13.63 2.19 -13.45
N GLY A 33 -13.58 3.35 -14.10
CA GLY A 33 -14.43 4.48 -13.78
C GLY A 33 -14.03 5.26 -12.51
N ARG A 34 -13.33 4.64 -11.57
CA ARG A 34 -12.92 5.23 -10.29
C ARG A 34 -11.59 5.98 -10.35
N TYR A 35 -10.72 5.60 -11.27
CA TYR A 35 -9.41 6.20 -11.52
C TYR A 35 -9.29 6.56 -12.99
N THR A 36 -8.44 7.55 -13.28
CA THR A 36 -8.13 7.92 -14.67
C THR A 36 -7.38 6.77 -15.39
N PRO A 37 -7.61 6.54 -16.70
CA PRO A 37 -6.94 5.47 -17.43
C PRO A 37 -5.41 5.60 -17.42
N GLU A 38 -4.87 6.81 -17.42
CA GLU A 38 -3.44 7.11 -17.41
C GLU A 38 -2.75 6.59 -16.16
N SER A 39 -3.46 6.51 -15.05
CA SER A 39 -2.93 6.03 -13.76
C SER A 39 -2.52 4.56 -13.79
N MET A 40 -2.96 3.80 -14.81
CA MET A 40 -2.52 2.42 -15.02
C MET A 40 -1.03 2.28 -15.38
N ARG A 41 -0.34 3.39 -15.67
CA ARG A 41 1.09 3.40 -16.02
C ARG A 41 2.03 3.13 -14.84
N HIS A 42 1.59 3.35 -13.60
CA HIS A 42 2.42 3.08 -12.42
C HIS A 42 2.73 1.58 -12.27
N PRO A 43 4.00 1.18 -12.00
CA PRO A 43 4.41 -0.23 -11.97
C PRO A 43 3.85 -1.03 -10.80
N GLY A 44 3.76 -0.44 -9.60
CA GLY A 44 3.24 -1.08 -8.39
C GLY A 44 2.08 -0.27 -7.82
N LYS A 45 0.91 -0.87 -7.65
CA LYS A 45 -0.30 -0.18 -7.14
C LYS A 45 -0.99 -1.05 -6.12
N MET A 46 -1.19 -0.51 -4.92
CA MET A 46 -2.04 -1.14 -3.91
C MET A 46 -3.44 -1.41 -4.50
N LEU A 47 -4.04 -2.55 -4.18
CA LEU A 47 -5.40 -2.87 -4.63
C LEU A 47 -6.41 -1.91 -3.94
N PRO A 48 -7.32 -1.23 -4.68
CA PRO A 48 -8.28 -0.30 -4.08
C PRO A 48 -9.07 -0.88 -2.92
N ALA A 49 -9.52 -2.13 -3.04
CA ALA A 49 -10.25 -2.80 -1.96
C ALA A 49 -9.40 -3.01 -0.69
N ILE A 50 -8.08 -3.12 -0.77
CA ILE A 50 -7.23 -3.15 0.43
C ILE A 50 -7.29 -1.78 1.11
N ALA A 51 -7.04 -0.71 0.34
CA ALA A 51 -7.06 0.65 0.88
C ALA A 51 -8.42 1.00 1.52
N SER A 52 -9.52 0.79 0.77
CA SER A 52 -10.85 1.12 1.28
C SER A 52 -11.23 0.32 2.53
N THR A 53 -10.89 -0.97 2.58
CA THR A 53 -11.18 -1.84 3.73
C THR A 53 -10.39 -1.40 4.97
N VAL A 54 -9.10 -1.09 4.83
CA VAL A 54 -8.26 -0.64 5.94
C VAL A 54 -8.69 0.74 6.44
N ILE A 55 -8.95 1.68 5.53
CA ILE A 55 -9.41 3.02 5.91
C ILE A 55 -10.73 2.97 6.66
N ASP A 56 -11.69 2.19 6.17
CA ASP A 56 -13.00 2.08 6.83
C ASP A 56 -12.92 1.42 8.22
N ALA A 57 -12.04 0.43 8.39
CA ALA A 57 -11.87 -0.28 9.66
C ALA A 57 -11.18 0.57 10.75
N PHE A 58 -10.19 1.39 10.38
CA PHE A 58 -9.31 2.08 11.35
C PHE A 58 -9.54 3.59 11.44
N THR A 59 -10.52 4.14 10.73
CA THR A 59 -10.80 5.57 10.73
C THR A 59 -12.30 5.87 10.74
N GLN A 60 -12.65 7.12 11.07
CA GLN A 60 -14.00 7.67 10.97
C GLN A 60 -14.05 8.76 9.86
N PRO A 61 -15.25 9.09 9.32
CA PRO A 61 -15.39 10.27 8.48
C PRO A 61 -14.84 11.53 9.17
N GLY A 62 -14.03 12.31 8.40
CA GLY A 62 -13.30 13.48 8.90
C GLY A 62 -11.92 13.19 9.47
N ASP A 63 -11.56 11.93 9.72
CA ASP A 63 -10.20 11.56 10.13
C ASP A 63 -9.18 11.80 9.01
N LEU A 64 -7.92 12.04 9.40
CA LEU A 64 -6.80 12.20 8.48
C LEU A 64 -6.12 10.84 8.21
N VAL A 65 -5.98 10.51 6.93
CA VAL A 65 -5.22 9.36 6.41
C VAL A 65 -3.99 9.86 5.67
N ILE A 66 -2.83 9.27 5.94
CA ILE A 66 -1.56 9.66 5.30
C ILE A 66 -0.95 8.48 4.52
N ASP A 67 -0.43 8.74 3.31
CA ASP A 67 0.40 7.81 2.56
C ASP A 67 1.72 8.48 2.17
N PRO A 68 2.84 8.10 2.82
CA PRO A 68 4.16 8.70 2.56
C PRO A 68 4.74 8.35 1.19
N MET A 69 4.22 7.33 0.50
CA MET A 69 4.71 6.87 -0.81
C MET A 69 3.53 6.56 -1.73
N CYS A 70 2.70 7.58 -1.99
CA CYS A 70 1.33 7.39 -2.49
C CYS A 70 1.23 6.94 -3.96
N GLY A 71 2.30 6.98 -4.74
CA GLY A 71 2.30 6.56 -6.14
C GLY A 71 1.27 7.33 -6.96
N ILE A 72 0.24 6.65 -7.43
CA ILE A 72 -0.91 7.25 -8.14
C ILE A 72 -2.06 7.62 -7.20
N GLY A 73 -1.83 7.64 -5.89
CA GLY A 73 -2.79 8.10 -4.88
C GLY A 73 -3.89 7.10 -4.54
N THR A 74 -3.66 5.79 -4.58
CA THR A 74 -4.73 4.82 -4.27
C THR A 74 -5.29 5.05 -2.86
N THR A 75 -4.44 5.17 -1.84
CA THR A 75 -4.83 5.47 -0.47
C THR A 75 -5.62 6.77 -0.38
N LEU A 76 -5.15 7.82 -1.04
CA LEU A 76 -5.76 9.15 -0.97
C LEU A 76 -7.14 9.17 -1.63
N VAL A 77 -7.27 8.56 -2.83
CA VAL A 77 -8.55 8.46 -3.56
C VAL A 77 -9.59 7.71 -2.73
N GLU A 78 -9.21 6.55 -2.15
CA GLU A 78 -10.15 5.80 -1.33
C GLU A 78 -10.51 6.55 -0.04
N ALA A 79 -9.56 7.27 0.58
CA ALA A 79 -9.83 8.08 1.77
C ALA A 79 -10.85 9.18 1.50
N ILE A 80 -10.67 9.99 0.44
CA ILE A 80 -11.60 11.10 0.16
C ILE A 80 -12.99 10.62 -0.28
N HIS A 81 -13.09 9.48 -0.95
CA HIS A 81 -14.38 8.86 -1.24
C HIS A 81 -15.11 8.35 0.02
N LEU A 82 -14.34 7.90 1.01
CA LEU A 82 -14.86 7.49 2.32
C LEU A 82 -15.07 8.68 3.28
N ARG A 83 -15.00 9.92 2.79
CA ARG A 83 -15.15 11.16 3.56
C ARG A 83 -14.06 11.37 4.63
N ARG A 84 -12.86 10.82 4.42
CA ARG A 84 -11.67 11.09 5.23
C ARG A 84 -10.83 12.15 4.53
N ASP A 85 -10.13 12.97 5.29
CA ASP A 85 -9.09 13.85 4.74
C ASP A 85 -7.84 13.01 4.41
N ALA A 86 -7.08 13.42 3.41
CA ALA A 86 -5.91 12.68 2.96
C ALA A 86 -4.68 13.58 2.82
N ALA A 87 -3.50 13.07 3.20
CA ALA A 87 -2.22 13.68 2.85
C ALA A 87 -1.30 12.64 2.22
N GLY A 88 -0.58 13.01 1.18
CA GLY A 88 0.31 12.09 0.48
C GLY A 88 1.61 12.74 0.05
N MET A 89 2.65 11.93 -0.03
CA MET A 89 3.92 12.33 -0.63
C MET A 89 4.31 11.33 -1.71
N GLU A 90 4.86 11.83 -2.81
CA GLU A 90 5.34 11.03 -3.91
C GLU A 90 6.67 11.60 -4.43
N TYR A 91 7.63 10.71 -4.65
CA TYR A 91 8.97 11.10 -5.10
C TYR A 91 8.99 11.54 -6.57
N GLU A 92 8.27 10.81 -7.42
CA GLU A 92 8.27 10.99 -8.86
C GLU A 92 7.26 12.03 -9.29
N ARG A 93 7.70 13.16 -9.84
CA ARG A 93 6.82 14.23 -10.33
C ARG A 93 5.72 13.74 -11.28
N ALA A 94 6.06 12.81 -12.16
CA ALA A 94 5.09 12.23 -13.09
C ALA A 94 3.97 11.46 -12.40
N PHE A 95 4.23 10.84 -11.24
CA PHE A 95 3.21 10.16 -10.44
C PHE A 95 2.43 11.13 -9.57
N VAL A 96 3.05 12.21 -9.10
CA VAL A 96 2.32 13.32 -8.46
C VAL A 96 1.23 13.86 -9.39
N ASP A 97 1.55 14.11 -10.67
CA ASP A 97 0.58 14.61 -11.65
C ASP A 97 -0.56 13.61 -11.88
N LEU A 98 -0.26 12.31 -11.95
CA LEU A 98 -1.29 11.24 -12.03
C LEU A 98 -2.15 11.19 -10.77
N THR A 99 -1.57 11.35 -9.59
CA THR A 99 -2.30 11.41 -8.32
C THR A 99 -3.25 12.59 -8.28
N LEU A 100 -2.80 13.80 -8.68
CA LEU A 100 -3.66 14.98 -8.77
C LEU A 100 -4.84 14.77 -9.71
N ASN A 101 -4.60 14.14 -10.87
CA ASN A 101 -5.67 13.84 -11.83
C ASN A 101 -6.68 12.85 -11.23
N ASN A 102 -6.23 11.83 -10.52
CA ASN A 102 -7.12 10.87 -9.82
C ASN A 102 -7.94 11.56 -8.71
N LEU A 103 -7.33 12.45 -7.93
CA LEU A 103 -8.02 13.16 -6.85
C LEU A 103 -9.08 14.14 -7.40
N ARG A 104 -8.75 14.88 -8.47
CA ARG A 104 -9.74 15.72 -9.18
C ARG A 104 -10.88 14.89 -9.76
N HIS A 105 -10.55 13.74 -10.36
CA HIS A 105 -11.55 12.79 -10.87
C HIS A 105 -12.46 12.26 -9.75
N ALA A 106 -11.90 11.92 -8.58
CA ALA A 106 -12.67 11.51 -7.42
C ALA A 106 -13.61 12.61 -6.91
N HIS A 107 -13.17 13.87 -6.85
CA HIS A 107 -14.03 15.01 -6.51
C HIS A 107 -15.15 15.21 -7.54
N ALA A 108 -14.87 15.06 -8.84
CA ALA A 108 -15.90 15.09 -9.89
C ALA A 108 -16.93 13.95 -9.73
N GLN A 109 -16.58 12.87 -9.04
CA GLN A 109 -17.48 11.77 -8.68
C GLN A 109 -18.23 11.98 -7.34
N GLY A 110 -18.06 13.14 -6.68
CA GLY A 110 -18.72 13.46 -5.42
C GLY A 110 -17.96 13.08 -4.17
N ALA A 111 -16.65 12.74 -4.26
CA ALA A 111 -15.82 12.60 -3.08
C ALA A 111 -15.69 13.94 -2.34
N THR A 112 -15.79 13.95 -1.01
CA THR A 112 -15.86 15.17 -0.20
C THR A 112 -14.68 15.39 0.73
N GLY A 113 -13.80 14.38 0.93
CA GLY A 113 -12.59 14.54 1.74
C GLY A 113 -11.62 15.55 1.11
N ARG A 114 -10.95 16.33 1.94
CA ARG A 114 -9.89 17.25 1.51
C ARG A 114 -8.60 16.48 1.27
N TYR A 115 -7.69 17.04 0.48
CA TYR A 115 -6.38 16.42 0.28
C TYR A 115 -5.24 17.42 0.25
N GLN A 116 -4.06 16.95 0.63
CA GLN A 116 -2.77 17.61 0.45
C GLN A 116 -1.82 16.64 -0.24
N LEU A 117 -1.02 17.12 -1.18
CA LEU A 117 -0.07 16.31 -1.92
C LEU A 117 1.25 17.06 -2.09
N ALA A 118 2.34 16.44 -1.68
CA ALA A 118 3.69 16.96 -1.86
C ALA A 118 4.50 16.08 -2.81
N CYS A 119 5.34 16.73 -3.63
CA CYS A 119 6.39 16.07 -4.40
C CYS A 119 7.68 16.09 -3.59
N GLY A 120 8.25 14.94 -3.25
CA GLY A 120 9.47 14.91 -2.45
C GLY A 120 9.83 13.55 -1.88
N ASP A 121 10.89 13.56 -1.11
CA ASP A 121 11.42 12.38 -0.44
C ASP A 121 10.64 12.07 0.83
N ALA A 122 9.98 10.92 0.86
CA ALA A 122 9.19 10.48 2.01
C ALA A 122 9.98 10.39 3.33
N ARG A 123 11.31 10.27 3.28
CA ARG A 123 12.18 10.31 4.46
C ARG A 123 12.10 11.64 5.21
N THR A 124 11.57 12.69 4.57
CA THR A 124 11.38 14.03 5.14
C THR A 124 9.93 14.34 5.52
N ILE A 125 9.02 13.36 5.49
CA ILE A 125 7.57 13.55 5.63
C ILE A 125 7.20 14.32 6.90
N ALA A 126 7.84 14.05 8.04
CA ALA A 126 7.55 14.72 9.30
C ALA A 126 7.96 16.21 9.32
N THR A 127 8.85 16.62 8.41
CA THR A 127 9.25 18.02 8.23
C THR A 127 8.32 18.72 7.24
N VAL A 128 8.00 18.07 6.12
CA VAL A 128 7.10 18.61 5.08
C VAL A 128 5.70 18.80 5.64
N TYR A 129 5.20 17.86 6.42
CA TYR A 129 3.89 17.91 7.06
C TYR A 129 3.97 18.18 8.56
N LYS A 130 4.85 19.10 8.97
CA LYS A 130 5.05 19.45 10.40
C LYS A 130 3.76 19.89 11.09
N GLU A 131 2.85 20.51 10.37
CA GLU A 131 1.53 20.96 10.86
C GLU A 131 0.52 19.82 11.05
N LEU A 132 0.81 18.63 10.49
CA LEU A 132 -0.01 17.42 10.65
C LEU A 132 0.49 16.50 11.78
N ARG A 133 1.53 16.88 12.52
CA ARG A 133 2.02 16.09 13.65
C ARG A 133 0.93 15.85 14.68
N GLY A 134 0.80 14.60 15.10
CA GLY A 134 -0.19 14.18 16.09
C GLY A 134 -1.64 14.19 15.60
N LYS A 135 -1.92 14.27 14.27
CA LYS A 135 -3.29 14.40 13.74
C LYS A 135 -3.77 13.19 12.95
N ALA A 136 -2.90 12.37 12.39
CA ALA A 136 -3.31 11.26 11.54
C ALA A 136 -3.91 10.11 12.36
N ALA A 137 -5.08 9.63 11.96
CA ALA A 137 -5.66 8.41 12.51
C ALA A 137 -4.99 7.16 11.93
N LEU A 138 -4.59 7.24 10.66
CA LEU A 138 -4.01 6.13 9.91
C LEU A 138 -2.88 6.62 8.99
N VAL A 139 -1.77 5.92 9.03
CA VAL A 139 -0.79 5.89 7.94
C VAL A 139 -0.97 4.57 7.20
N LEU A 140 -1.27 4.62 5.90
CA LEU A 140 -1.42 3.43 5.06
C LEU A 140 -0.49 3.53 3.87
N THR A 141 0.45 2.60 3.75
CA THR A 141 1.48 2.65 2.70
C THR A 141 1.94 1.26 2.25
N SER A 142 2.73 1.23 1.18
CA SER A 142 3.42 0.02 0.72
C SER A 142 4.84 0.38 0.28
N PRO A 143 5.89 -0.33 0.76
CA PRO A 143 7.25 -0.07 0.31
C PRO A 143 7.43 -0.47 -1.17
N PRO A 144 8.34 0.17 -1.92
CA PRO A 144 8.74 -0.35 -3.22
C PRO A 144 9.44 -1.71 -3.04
N TYR A 145 9.31 -2.58 -4.04
CA TYR A 145 9.88 -3.93 -4.00
C TYR A 145 11.33 -4.01 -4.51
N GLY A 146 12.02 -2.87 -4.66
CA GLY A 146 13.38 -2.79 -5.19
C GLY A 146 13.47 -3.04 -6.70
N SER A 147 14.70 -3.02 -7.24
CA SER A 147 14.99 -3.12 -8.67
C SER A 147 14.59 -4.46 -9.32
N HIS A 148 14.31 -5.47 -8.54
CA HIS A 148 14.05 -6.85 -9.01
C HIS A 148 12.61 -7.13 -9.42
N THR A 149 11.65 -6.23 -9.14
CA THR A 149 10.22 -6.49 -9.34
C THR A 149 9.56 -5.61 -10.39
N HIS A 150 10.33 -4.84 -11.16
CA HIS A 150 9.78 -3.87 -12.10
C HIS A 150 9.47 -4.49 -13.47
N GLY A 151 8.22 -4.39 -13.91
CA GLY A 151 7.79 -4.68 -15.27
C GLY A 151 6.31 -5.06 -15.37
N HIS A 152 5.48 -4.21 -15.99
CA HIS A 152 4.16 -4.60 -16.47
C HIS A 152 4.27 -5.14 -17.91
N ILE A 153 3.60 -6.26 -18.17
CA ILE A 153 3.39 -6.76 -19.53
C ILE A 153 1.93 -6.52 -19.91
N ARG A 154 1.72 -5.92 -21.05
CA ARG A 154 0.48 -6.09 -21.80
C ARG A 154 0.64 -7.32 -22.69
N SER A 155 -0.25 -8.30 -22.54
CA SER A 155 -0.41 -9.31 -23.57
C SER A 155 -1.10 -8.64 -24.76
N SER A 156 -0.56 -8.80 -25.96
CA SER A 156 -1.13 -8.27 -27.19
C SER A 156 -2.39 -9.03 -27.65
N ARG A 157 -3.01 -9.82 -26.76
CA ARG A 157 -4.31 -10.48 -27.03
C ARG A 157 -5.43 -9.48 -27.36
N ASP A 158 -5.30 -8.24 -26.94
CA ASP A 158 -6.28 -7.19 -27.25
C ASP A 158 -6.14 -6.61 -28.68
N ASN A 159 -5.08 -6.94 -29.44
CA ASN A 159 -4.81 -6.41 -30.80
C ASN A 159 -4.39 -7.48 -31.82
N GLY A 160 -4.76 -8.74 -31.65
CA GLY A 160 -4.63 -9.77 -32.70
C GLY A 160 -3.21 -10.23 -33.07
N GLY A 161 -2.17 -9.78 -32.39
CA GLY A 161 -0.77 -10.14 -32.69
C GLY A 161 -0.09 -10.84 -31.52
N GLY A 162 0.40 -12.05 -31.73
CA GLY A 162 0.95 -12.95 -30.70
C GLY A 162 2.29 -12.56 -30.05
N LYS A 163 2.72 -11.29 -30.07
CA LYS A 163 3.95 -10.82 -29.42
C LYS A 163 3.66 -10.16 -28.07
N VAL A 164 4.28 -10.68 -27.02
CA VAL A 164 4.28 -10.10 -25.67
C VAL A 164 5.34 -9.00 -25.61
N LEU A 165 4.94 -7.73 -25.66
CA LEU A 165 5.83 -6.59 -25.54
C LEU A 165 5.96 -6.17 -24.07
N LYS A 166 7.18 -6.20 -23.53
CA LYS A 166 7.50 -5.69 -22.20
C LYS A 166 7.55 -4.16 -22.27
N ARG A 167 6.46 -3.45 -21.95
CA ARG A 167 6.53 -2.00 -21.71
C ARG A 167 7.10 -1.78 -20.32
N HIS A 168 8.32 -1.29 -20.26
CA HIS A 168 8.96 -0.87 -19.03
C HIS A 168 8.33 0.44 -18.55
N HIS A 169 7.29 0.36 -17.72
CA HIS A 169 6.93 1.47 -16.86
C HIS A 169 7.94 1.46 -15.72
N ARG A 170 8.95 2.30 -15.82
CA ARG A 170 10.05 2.41 -14.85
C ARG A 170 9.79 3.63 -13.98
N TYR A 171 10.24 3.56 -12.73
CA TYR A 171 10.57 4.76 -11.97
C TYR A 171 11.66 5.53 -12.72
N SER A 172 11.87 6.80 -12.39
CA SER A 172 12.97 7.61 -12.94
C SER A 172 14.32 6.90 -12.74
N THR A 173 15.34 7.39 -13.39
CA THR A 173 16.72 6.87 -13.21
C THR A 173 17.41 7.44 -11.98
N ASP A 174 16.70 8.22 -11.16
CA ASP A 174 17.24 8.83 -9.95
C ASP A 174 17.61 7.78 -8.91
N ARG A 175 18.91 7.73 -8.58
CA ARG A 175 19.47 6.81 -7.58
C ARG A 175 19.00 7.11 -6.15
N GLY A 176 18.46 8.31 -5.88
CA GLY A 176 17.86 8.67 -4.61
C GLY A 176 16.54 7.96 -4.33
N ASN A 177 15.86 7.48 -5.38
CA ASN A 177 14.61 6.73 -5.25
C ASN A 177 14.86 5.36 -4.60
N LEU A 178 14.11 5.06 -3.54
CA LEU A 178 14.21 3.78 -2.82
C LEU A 178 13.98 2.55 -3.71
N ALA A 179 13.24 2.70 -4.81
CA ALA A 179 13.02 1.63 -5.78
C ALA A 179 14.30 1.14 -6.46
N HIS A 180 15.37 1.94 -6.46
CA HIS A 180 16.68 1.61 -7.06
C HIS A 180 17.73 1.19 -6.03
N GLN A 181 17.43 1.28 -4.74
CA GLN A 181 18.36 0.92 -3.69
C GLN A 181 18.50 -0.61 -3.55
N PRO A 182 19.66 -1.11 -3.10
CA PRO A 182 19.78 -2.47 -2.62
C PRO A 182 18.84 -2.70 -1.43
N LEU A 183 18.50 -3.95 -1.12
CA LEU A 183 17.50 -4.28 -0.09
C LEU A 183 17.81 -3.64 1.27
N SER A 184 19.07 -3.62 1.70
CA SER A 184 19.48 -2.95 2.95
C SER A 184 19.17 -1.46 2.94
N GLY A 185 19.59 -0.74 1.90
CA GLY A 185 19.34 0.70 1.75
C GLY A 185 17.85 1.03 1.62
N LEU A 186 17.06 0.15 0.98
CA LEU A 186 15.61 0.26 0.92
C LEU A 186 15.00 0.16 2.33
N LEU A 187 15.40 -0.84 3.13
CA LEU A 187 14.89 -1.05 4.49
C LEU A 187 15.30 0.09 5.43
N ASP A 188 16.53 0.58 5.34
CA ASP A 188 16.99 1.73 6.12
C ASP A 188 16.21 3.00 5.78
N GLY A 189 16.01 3.27 4.48
CA GLY A 189 15.19 4.39 4.03
C GLY A 189 13.74 4.25 4.46
N PHE A 190 13.17 3.04 4.37
CA PHE A 190 11.81 2.76 4.79
C PHE A 190 11.64 2.91 6.32
N GLY A 191 12.62 2.49 7.11
CA GLY A 191 12.64 2.71 8.56
C GLY A 191 12.55 4.19 8.92
N ARG A 192 13.29 5.06 8.23
CA ARG A 192 13.21 6.52 8.40
C ARG A 192 11.83 7.07 8.03
N ILE A 193 11.20 6.53 6.98
CA ILE A 193 9.83 6.89 6.58
C ILE A 193 8.83 6.49 7.67
N LEU A 194 8.95 5.28 8.21
CA LEU A 194 8.09 4.79 9.29
C LEU A 194 8.24 5.64 10.55
N ALA A 195 9.48 5.96 10.96
CA ALA A 195 9.75 6.84 12.10
C ALA A 195 9.13 8.24 11.90
N GLY A 196 9.31 8.84 10.72
CA GLY A 196 8.71 10.13 10.38
C GLY A 196 7.18 10.08 10.37
N SER A 197 6.61 9.00 9.84
CA SER A 197 5.16 8.77 9.80
C SER A 197 4.56 8.60 11.20
N ALA A 198 5.26 7.92 12.10
CA ALA A 198 4.84 7.74 13.49
C ALA A 198 4.67 9.07 14.23
N LEU A 199 5.47 10.11 13.90
CA LEU A 199 5.33 11.45 14.47
C LEU A 199 4.05 12.18 14.01
N LEU A 200 3.46 11.76 12.91
CA LEU A 200 2.22 12.34 12.38
C LEU A 200 0.97 11.70 12.99
N LEU A 201 1.08 10.50 13.60
CA LEU A 201 -0.04 9.80 14.21
C LEU A 201 -0.55 10.53 15.45
N ARG A 202 -1.87 10.64 15.57
CA ARG A 202 -2.54 10.98 16.84
C ARG A 202 -2.35 9.85 17.87
N PRO A 203 -2.63 10.07 19.17
CA PRO A 203 -2.71 8.98 20.13
C PRO A 203 -3.62 7.85 19.62
N CYS A 204 -3.24 6.60 19.82
CA CYS A 204 -3.91 5.40 19.32
C CYS A 204 -4.07 5.34 17.78
N GLY A 205 -3.35 6.16 17.03
CA GLY A 205 -3.27 6.06 15.56
C GLY A 205 -2.51 4.83 15.13
N VAL A 206 -2.77 4.35 13.90
CA VAL A 206 -2.25 3.09 13.36
C VAL A 206 -1.37 3.33 12.15
N VAL A 207 -0.25 2.61 12.05
CA VAL A 207 0.48 2.43 10.79
C VAL A 207 0.08 1.09 10.18
N ALA A 208 -0.39 1.11 8.95
CA ALA A 208 -0.72 -0.07 8.16
C ALA A 208 0.23 -0.16 6.95
N VAL A 209 0.92 -1.29 6.81
CA VAL A 209 1.84 -1.54 5.70
C VAL A 209 1.39 -2.75 4.92
N THR A 210 1.16 -2.59 3.61
CA THR A 210 0.93 -3.73 2.72
C THR A 210 2.23 -4.13 2.06
N VAL A 211 2.58 -5.40 2.17
CA VAL A 211 3.84 -5.95 1.65
C VAL A 211 3.66 -7.44 1.35
N ARG A 212 4.50 -8.01 0.51
CA ARG A 212 4.49 -9.45 0.23
C ARG A 212 5.90 -10.00 0.09
N PRO A 213 6.11 -11.30 0.31
CA PRO A 213 7.36 -11.96 -0.02
C PRO A 213 7.69 -11.79 -1.52
N ILE A 214 8.97 -11.67 -1.83
CA ILE A 214 9.46 -11.59 -3.22
C ILE A 214 10.41 -12.74 -3.51
N ARG A 215 10.59 -13.08 -4.78
CA ARG A 215 11.61 -14.02 -5.22
C ARG A 215 12.68 -13.30 -6.05
N VAL A 216 13.92 -13.49 -5.64
CA VAL A 216 15.09 -12.95 -6.34
C VAL A 216 15.96 -14.13 -6.76
N LYS A 217 16.16 -14.33 -8.06
CA LYS A 217 16.93 -15.46 -8.62
C LYS A 217 16.50 -16.85 -8.11
N GLY A 218 15.21 -17.00 -7.76
CA GLY A 218 14.63 -18.25 -7.24
C GLY A 218 14.60 -18.37 -5.71
N GLU A 219 15.35 -17.56 -4.99
CA GLU A 219 15.34 -17.48 -3.54
C GLU A 219 14.12 -16.68 -3.05
N LEU A 220 13.46 -17.17 -2.00
CA LEU A 220 12.36 -16.47 -1.34
C LEU A 220 12.92 -15.49 -0.32
N ILE A 221 12.59 -14.21 -0.50
CA ILE A 221 12.93 -13.14 0.44
C ILE A 221 11.69 -12.82 1.27
N ASP A 222 11.79 -12.99 2.59
CA ASP A 222 10.72 -12.63 3.54
C ASP A 222 10.72 -11.12 3.82
N LEU A 223 10.30 -10.36 2.83
CA LEU A 223 10.20 -8.90 2.97
C LEU A 223 9.21 -8.48 4.08
N PRO A 224 8.06 -9.16 4.31
CA PRO A 224 7.20 -8.87 5.46
C PRO A 224 7.92 -8.97 6.80
N GLY A 225 8.66 -10.03 7.06
CA GLY A 225 9.46 -10.17 8.28
C GLY A 225 10.50 -9.06 8.42
N MET A 226 11.21 -8.73 7.34
CA MET A 226 12.18 -7.61 7.34
C MET A 226 11.53 -6.25 7.63
N VAL A 227 10.30 -6.03 7.15
CA VAL A 227 9.52 -4.81 7.46
C VAL A 227 9.12 -4.78 8.92
N ILE A 228 8.71 -5.90 9.52
CA ILE A 228 8.39 -6.00 10.94
C ILE A 228 9.61 -5.62 11.80
N ASP A 229 10.78 -6.21 11.50
CA ASP A 229 12.02 -5.90 12.20
C ASP A 229 12.44 -4.44 12.04
N THR A 230 12.27 -3.90 10.83
CA THR A 230 12.55 -2.48 10.54
C THR A 230 11.62 -1.56 11.32
N ALA A 231 10.33 -1.86 11.38
CA ALA A 231 9.35 -1.11 12.15
C ALA A 231 9.67 -1.12 13.65
N ALA A 232 10.03 -2.30 14.20
CA ALA A 232 10.39 -2.45 15.60
C ALA A 232 11.61 -1.59 15.98
N ARG A 233 12.66 -1.57 15.15
CA ARG A 233 13.83 -0.72 15.36
C ARG A 233 13.52 0.78 15.30
N ASN A 234 12.38 1.16 14.73
CA ASN A 234 11.93 2.55 14.60
C ASN A 234 10.73 2.90 15.52
N GLY A 235 10.58 2.16 16.64
CA GLY A 235 9.62 2.48 17.70
C GLY A 235 8.17 2.11 17.42
N LEU A 236 7.95 1.17 16.50
CA LEU A 236 6.63 0.62 16.17
C LEU A 236 6.52 -0.83 16.64
N ILE A 237 5.39 -1.19 17.21
CA ILE A 237 5.09 -2.56 17.70
C ILE A 237 4.04 -3.17 16.79
N LEU A 238 4.31 -4.38 16.28
CA LEU A 238 3.34 -5.14 15.49
C LEU A 238 2.15 -5.53 16.37
N ALA A 239 0.97 -5.01 16.00
CA ALA A 239 -0.29 -5.32 16.67
C ALA A 239 -1.02 -6.49 16.02
N SER A 240 -1.02 -6.55 14.69
CA SER A 240 -1.72 -7.60 13.93
C SER A 240 -1.13 -7.80 12.56
N ARG A 241 -1.31 -9.02 12.01
CA ARG A 241 -0.94 -9.40 10.64
C ARG A 241 -2.12 -10.07 9.96
N TYR A 242 -2.50 -9.58 8.79
CA TYR A 242 -3.61 -10.09 7.99
C TYR A 242 -3.15 -10.51 6.62
N ALA A 243 -3.84 -11.49 6.02
CA ALA A 243 -3.68 -11.86 4.62
C ALA A 243 -4.75 -11.15 3.78
N ALA A 244 -4.38 -10.10 3.06
CA ALA A 244 -5.25 -9.42 2.10
C ALA A 244 -5.22 -10.16 0.76
N LEU A 245 -6.27 -10.91 0.45
CA LEU A 245 -6.32 -11.76 -0.74
C LEU A 245 -6.28 -10.94 -2.01
N LEU A 246 -5.36 -11.29 -2.91
CA LEU A 246 -5.33 -10.84 -4.31
C LEU A 246 -6.10 -11.77 -5.24
N ALA A 247 -6.62 -12.89 -4.71
CA ALA A 247 -7.41 -13.90 -5.39
C ALA A 247 -8.90 -13.74 -5.09
N GLY A 248 -9.75 -14.18 -5.99
CA GLY A 248 -11.18 -14.32 -5.74
C GLY A 248 -11.53 -15.69 -5.17
N LEU A 249 -12.61 -15.77 -4.40
CA LEU A 249 -13.21 -17.03 -3.94
C LEU A 249 -14.45 -17.33 -4.80
N ARG A 250 -14.48 -18.49 -5.44
CA ARG A 250 -15.65 -18.95 -6.23
C ARG A 250 -15.83 -20.45 -6.03
N GLY A 251 -17.02 -20.87 -5.61
CA GLY A 251 -17.36 -22.29 -5.41
C GLY A 251 -16.34 -23.01 -4.50
N GLY A 252 -15.91 -22.38 -3.41
CA GLY A 252 -14.93 -22.95 -2.48
C GLY A 252 -13.47 -23.01 -3.00
N ARG A 253 -13.18 -22.40 -4.16
CA ARG A 253 -11.84 -22.40 -4.77
C ARG A 253 -11.28 -20.99 -4.90
N LEU A 254 -9.96 -20.88 -4.76
CA LEU A 254 -9.22 -19.63 -5.03
C LEU A 254 -9.06 -19.46 -6.57
N VAL A 255 -9.61 -18.37 -7.08
CA VAL A 255 -9.37 -17.90 -8.45
C VAL A 255 -8.15 -16.99 -8.41
N ASN A 256 -7.00 -17.53 -8.82
CA ASN A 256 -5.74 -16.81 -8.83
C ASN A 256 -5.79 -15.61 -9.79
N ARG A 257 -5.32 -14.44 -9.33
CA ARG A 257 -5.23 -13.19 -10.12
C ARG A 257 -3.81 -12.67 -10.21
N THR A 258 -2.82 -13.52 -9.93
CA THR A 258 -1.41 -13.16 -10.03
C THR A 258 -1.03 -12.83 -11.47
N SER A 259 0.03 -12.02 -11.63
CA SER A 259 0.53 -11.66 -12.95
C SER A 259 1.08 -12.89 -13.70
N PHE A 260 1.04 -12.84 -15.03
CA PHE A 260 1.61 -13.88 -15.90
C PHE A 260 3.06 -14.20 -15.55
N PHE A 261 3.86 -13.18 -15.20
CA PHE A 261 5.27 -13.38 -14.82
C PHE A 261 5.45 -14.13 -13.51
N GLN A 262 4.67 -13.78 -12.51
CA GLN A 262 4.72 -14.50 -11.25
C GLN A 262 4.35 -15.98 -11.46
N MET A 263 3.38 -16.26 -12.33
CA MET A 263 3.04 -17.64 -12.72
C MET A 263 4.19 -18.32 -13.47
N LEU A 264 4.83 -17.62 -14.40
CA LEU A 264 5.97 -18.14 -15.15
C LEU A 264 7.17 -18.43 -14.25
N GLU A 265 7.51 -17.50 -13.35
CA GLU A 265 8.58 -17.67 -12.36
C GLU A 265 8.29 -18.86 -11.42
N THR A 266 7.04 -18.99 -11.00
CA THR A 266 6.61 -20.13 -10.17
C THR A 266 6.79 -21.45 -10.92
N ARG A 267 6.40 -21.54 -12.20
CA ARG A 267 6.59 -22.73 -13.04
C ARG A 267 8.07 -23.06 -13.19
N ARG A 268 8.89 -22.09 -13.59
CA ARG A 268 10.35 -22.25 -13.71
C ARG A 268 11.02 -22.70 -12.41
N ALA A 269 10.56 -22.22 -11.27
CA ALA A 269 11.06 -22.67 -9.99
C ALA A 269 10.70 -24.14 -9.72
N ARG A 270 9.44 -24.54 -10.02
CA ARG A 270 8.99 -25.94 -9.89
C ARG A 270 9.71 -26.89 -10.85
N ASP A 271 9.96 -26.47 -12.08
CA ASP A 271 10.72 -27.25 -13.08
C ASP A 271 12.15 -27.52 -12.60
N ARG A 272 12.69 -26.70 -11.67
CA ARG A 272 13.98 -26.88 -11.00
C ARG A 272 13.87 -27.63 -9.67
N GLY A 273 12.73 -28.22 -9.35
CA GLY A 273 12.49 -28.98 -8.10
C GLY A 273 12.23 -28.11 -6.86
N LEU A 274 12.07 -26.78 -7.01
CA LEU A 274 11.79 -25.92 -5.86
C LEU A 274 10.29 -25.93 -5.51
N PRO A 275 9.92 -26.05 -4.21
CA PRO A 275 8.53 -25.97 -3.76
C PRO A 275 8.02 -24.53 -3.84
N ALA A 276 7.65 -24.07 -5.04
CA ALA A 276 7.21 -22.71 -5.29
C ALA A 276 5.71 -22.61 -5.50
N CYS A 277 5.10 -21.53 -5.00
CA CYS A 277 3.72 -21.14 -5.28
C CYS A 277 3.65 -19.68 -5.74
N ALA A 278 2.59 -19.33 -6.46
CA ALA A 278 2.28 -17.94 -6.79
C ALA A 278 1.63 -17.28 -5.59
N THR A 279 2.17 -16.15 -5.14
CA THR A 279 1.64 -15.39 -4.00
C THR A 279 0.26 -14.84 -4.36
N ALA A 280 -0.76 -15.21 -3.59
CA ALA A 280 -2.16 -14.85 -3.82
C ALA A 280 -2.71 -13.87 -2.78
N HIS A 281 -1.85 -13.28 -1.95
CA HIS A 281 -2.19 -12.27 -0.95
C HIS A 281 -1.06 -11.24 -0.79
N GLU A 282 -1.37 -10.14 -0.15
CA GLU A 282 -0.40 -9.26 0.49
C GLU A 282 -0.56 -9.40 2.01
N ASP A 283 0.54 -9.35 2.73
CA ASP A 283 0.52 -9.17 4.17
C ASP A 283 0.12 -7.73 4.46
N LEU A 284 -0.90 -7.54 5.27
CA LEU A 284 -1.25 -6.27 5.86
C LEU A 284 -0.74 -6.30 7.31
N LEU A 285 0.29 -5.52 7.57
CA LEU A 285 0.94 -5.41 8.87
C LEU A 285 0.42 -4.15 9.57
N LEU A 286 -0.15 -4.30 10.76
CA LEU A 286 -0.62 -3.20 11.59
C LEU A 286 0.33 -2.95 12.75
N PHE A 287 0.68 -1.69 12.97
CA PHE A 287 1.58 -1.29 14.03
C PHE A 287 0.98 -0.15 14.87
N HIS A 288 1.26 -0.17 16.18
CA HIS A 288 1.09 0.95 17.10
C HIS A 288 2.44 1.56 17.45
N ARG A 289 2.45 2.81 17.90
CA ARG A 289 3.66 3.39 18.50
C ARG A 289 3.91 2.73 19.85
N ALA A 290 5.18 2.44 20.17
CA ALA A 290 5.58 1.91 21.47
C ALA A 290 5.15 2.82 22.62
N ALA A 291 5.17 4.15 22.43
CA ALA A 291 4.76 5.13 23.40
C ALA A 291 3.26 5.07 23.78
N ASP A 292 2.39 4.63 22.85
CA ASP A 292 0.94 4.54 23.12
C ASP A 292 0.57 3.39 24.07
N LEU A 293 1.45 2.38 24.20
CA LEU A 293 1.24 1.22 25.09
C LEU A 293 1.79 1.43 26.52
N GLN A 294 2.58 2.49 26.76
CA GLN A 294 3.18 2.78 28.07
C GLN A 294 2.26 3.61 28.98
N GLY A 295 1.22 4.24 28.43
CA GLY A 295 0.28 5.09 29.20
C GLY A 295 -0.82 4.34 29.96
N ASP A 296 -0.92 3.03 29.82
CA ASP A 296 -1.98 2.17 30.43
C ASP A 296 -1.43 1.27 31.59
N ARG A 297 -0.25 1.56 32.15
CA ARG A 297 0.30 0.85 33.32
C ARG A 297 0.27 1.67 34.58
#